data_a0e34df12313ead53bcc2c3263481e4b
#
_entry.id   a0e34df12313ead53bcc2c3263481e4b
#
_cell.length_a   1.000
_cell.length_b   1.000
_cell.length_c   1.000
_cell.angle_alpha   90.00
_cell.angle_beta   90.00
_cell.angle_gamma   90.00
#
_symmetry.space_group_name_H-M   'P 1'
#
loop_
_entity.id
_entity.type
_entity.pdbx_description
1 polymer ?
#
loop_
_entity_poly.entity_id
_entity_poly.type
_entity_poly.pdbx_seq_one_letter_code
_entity_poly.pdbx_strand_id
1 'polypeptide(L)'
;MSTQRLERIEVRAFKAFKHLNFELNGRHLLAYGGNGAGKSSLYWTLYTFLQSAAKDTPNVVKYFDDSGPQSLLNVHATPEERAAAAVVVSIKDDSYTTASVYSLSKGQHDTKANPDVLKANLASDFITYRVLSSFYQYRHSQVIDLWPVFEHEILPFAQGTSTMDIATLWHRLKTSDPFIQSKASGEAAWYRKARYERYEADIARFNQVLGEVLAKITTEAQKFYGQHFAEPDHQFELVVGLTATCSYDRHEHRISMPRIGFEVKLNGDAIRKPQSFLNEANLTQLALSVRFGATLAHLHESPLKLLVLDDLLISLDMNNRMKVVDIILS
;
A
#
# COMPACT_ATOMS: atom_id res chain seq x y z
N MET A 1 25.57 -5.43 3.49
CA MET A 1 24.32 -6.21 3.43
C MET A 1 24.29 -6.90 2.08
N SER A 2 23.91 -8.20 2.01
CA SER A 2 23.70 -8.85 0.72
C SER A 2 22.53 -8.21 -0.01
N THR A 3 22.62 -8.11 -1.32
CA THR A 3 21.54 -7.59 -2.17
C THR A 3 20.81 -8.77 -2.78
N GLN A 4 19.48 -8.79 -2.65
CA GLN A 4 18.63 -9.80 -3.25
C GLN A 4 17.90 -9.22 -4.46
N ARG A 5 17.68 -10.07 -5.48
CA ARG A 5 17.02 -9.70 -6.73
C ARG A 5 16.02 -10.76 -7.15
N LEU A 6 15.00 -10.33 -7.89
CA LEU A 6 14.09 -11.24 -8.55
C LEU A 6 14.81 -11.91 -9.72
N GLU A 7 14.89 -13.24 -9.69
CA GLU A 7 15.51 -14.04 -10.75
C GLU A 7 14.48 -14.49 -11.76
N ARG A 8 13.34 -15.04 -11.27
CA ARG A 8 12.28 -15.60 -12.11
C ARG A 8 10.91 -15.43 -11.47
N ILE A 9 9.91 -15.24 -12.30
CA ILE A 9 8.49 -15.27 -11.95
C ILE A 9 7.82 -16.32 -12.83
N GLU A 10 7.19 -17.33 -12.22
CA GLU A 10 6.37 -18.31 -12.90
C GLU A 10 4.94 -18.21 -12.38
N VAL A 11 3.97 -18.18 -13.30
CA VAL A 11 2.55 -18.06 -13.00
C VAL A 11 1.79 -19.14 -13.74
N ARG A 12 0.96 -19.88 -13.04
CA ARG A 12 0.08 -20.89 -13.62
C ARG A 12 -1.37 -20.58 -13.29
N ALA A 13 -2.21 -20.53 -14.28
CA ALA A 13 -3.67 -20.33 -14.19
C ALA A 13 -4.10 -19.20 -13.23
N PHE A 14 -3.40 -18.08 -13.24
CA PHE A 14 -3.66 -16.96 -12.34
C PHE A 14 -3.83 -15.66 -13.14
N LYS A 15 -4.89 -14.89 -12.87
CA LYS A 15 -5.26 -13.65 -13.56
C LYS A 15 -5.33 -13.87 -15.10
N ALA A 16 -4.67 -13.04 -15.90
CA ALA A 16 -4.64 -13.19 -17.36
C ALA A 16 -3.77 -14.35 -17.85
N PHE A 17 -2.95 -14.96 -16.98
CA PHE A 17 -1.97 -15.94 -17.40
C PHE A 17 -2.49 -17.38 -17.23
N LYS A 18 -2.57 -18.14 -18.32
CA LYS A 18 -2.66 -19.60 -18.25
C LYS A 18 -1.32 -20.17 -17.79
N HIS A 19 -0.24 -19.75 -18.45
CA HIS A 19 1.12 -20.03 -18.06
C HIS A 19 2.01 -18.86 -18.46
N LEU A 20 2.82 -18.39 -17.51
CA LEU A 20 3.87 -17.41 -17.72
C LEU A 20 5.13 -17.93 -17.02
N ASN A 21 6.23 -17.94 -17.73
CA ASN A 21 7.56 -18.12 -17.15
C ASN A 21 8.45 -16.98 -17.63
N PHE A 22 8.91 -16.15 -16.71
CA PHE A 22 9.62 -14.94 -17.03
C PHE A 22 10.92 -14.85 -16.25
N GLU A 23 12.04 -14.89 -16.98
CA GLU A 23 13.38 -14.75 -16.43
C GLU A 23 13.76 -13.27 -16.35
N LEU A 24 13.87 -12.75 -15.13
CA LEU A 24 14.28 -11.37 -14.87
C LEU A 24 15.79 -11.23 -14.77
N ASN A 25 16.44 -12.25 -14.21
CA ASN A 25 17.89 -12.26 -13.97
C ASN A 25 18.37 -11.03 -13.20
N GLY A 26 17.57 -10.58 -12.21
CA GLY A 26 17.86 -9.40 -11.40
C GLY A 26 17.72 -8.05 -12.09
N ARG A 27 17.15 -8.00 -13.29
CA ARG A 27 17.01 -6.77 -14.08
C ARG A 27 15.67 -6.06 -13.80
N HIS A 28 15.62 -4.76 -14.11
CA HIS A 28 14.37 -4.02 -14.16
C HIS A 28 13.48 -4.52 -15.30
N LEU A 29 12.18 -4.53 -15.09
CA LEU A 29 11.18 -4.93 -16.07
C LEU A 29 10.34 -3.73 -16.51
N LEU A 30 10.33 -3.45 -17.80
CA LEU A 30 9.35 -2.58 -18.42
C LEU A 30 8.36 -3.42 -19.22
N ALA A 31 7.11 -3.55 -18.73
CA ALA A 31 6.05 -4.29 -19.41
C ALA A 31 5.23 -3.32 -20.28
N TYR A 32 5.28 -3.52 -21.59
CA TYR A 32 4.51 -2.76 -22.56
C TYR A 32 3.53 -3.67 -23.33
N GLY A 33 2.35 -3.14 -23.68
CA GLY A 33 1.35 -3.88 -24.44
C GLY A 33 -0.03 -3.21 -24.41
N GLY A 34 -0.92 -3.64 -25.28
CA GLY A 34 -2.31 -3.18 -25.33
C GLY A 34 -3.11 -3.49 -24.07
N ASN A 35 -4.34 -2.96 -24.01
CA ASN A 35 -5.26 -3.30 -22.93
C ASN A 35 -5.58 -4.80 -22.96
N GLY A 36 -5.60 -5.44 -21.80
CA GLY A 36 -5.81 -6.88 -21.69
C GLY A 36 -4.56 -7.75 -21.86
N ALA A 37 -3.38 -7.18 -22.19
CA ALA A 37 -2.14 -7.95 -22.39
C ALA A 37 -1.53 -8.56 -21.09
N GLY A 38 -2.15 -8.33 -19.93
CA GLY A 38 -1.72 -8.94 -18.68
C GLY A 38 -0.78 -8.07 -17.81
N LYS A 39 -0.54 -6.79 -18.15
CA LYS A 39 0.33 -5.89 -17.37
C LYS A 39 -0.10 -5.82 -15.90
N SER A 40 -1.34 -5.47 -15.64
CA SER A 40 -1.89 -5.43 -14.27
C SER A 40 -1.99 -6.81 -13.63
N SER A 41 -1.99 -7.89 -14.42
CA SER A 41 -1.95 -9.25 -13.88
C SER A 41 -0.57 -9.58 -13.28
N LEU A 42 0.50 -9.06 -13.86
CA LEU A 42 1.85 -9.20 -13.30
C LEU A 42 1.99 -8.40 -11.99
N TYR A 43 1.45 -7.17 -11.95
CA TYR A 43 1.35 -6.39 -10.73
C TYR A 43 0.64 -7.20 -9.62
N TRP A 44 -0.55 -7.74 -9.90
CA TRP A 44 -1.31 -8.54 -8.95
C TRP A 44 -0.61 -9.83 -8.53
N THR A 45 0.18 -10.43 -9.41
CA THR A 45 1.01 -11.61 -9.10
C THR A 45 2.02 -11.28 -8.02
N LEU A 46 2.82 -10.22 -8.21
CA LEU A 46 3.83 -9.77 -7.25
C LEU A 46 3.20 -9.28 -5.95
N TYR A 47 2.11 -8.50 -6.05
CA TYR A 47 1.37 -8.04 -4.89
C TYR A 47 0.85 -9.20 -4.03
N THR A 48 0.19 -10.20 -4.66
CA THR A 48 -0.32 -11.37 -3.95
C THR A 48 0.81 -12.17 -3.30
N PHE A 49 1.93 -12.34 -4.01
CA PHE A 49 3.09 -13.04 -3.49
C PHE A 49 3.68 -12.36 -2.25
N LEU A 50 3.99 -11.09 -2.31
CA LEU A 50 4.58 -10.37 -1.17
C LEU A 50 3.61 -10.26 0.01
N GLN A 51 2.35 -9.90 -0.25
CA GLN A 51 1.31 -9.76 0.78
C GLN A 51 0.99 -11.10 1.47
N SER A 52 1.25 -12.22 0.83
CA SER A 52 1.00 -13.54 1.42
C SER A 52 1.87 -13.83 2.65
N ALA A 53 3.04 -13.19 2.78
CA ALA A 53 3.89 -13.34 3.96
C ALA A 53 3.26 -12.74 5.23
N ALA A 54 2.48 -11.66 5.07
CA ALA A 54 1.84 -10.93 6.18
C ALA A 54 0.40 -11.38 6.45
N LYS A 55 -0.28 -11.97 5.46
CA LYS A 55 -1.70 -12.36 5.56
C LYS A 55 -1.87 -13.77 6.13
N ASP A 56 -2.95 -13.96 6.88
CA ASP A 56 -3.38 -15.29 7.32
C ASP A 56 -3.74 -16.18 6.12
N THR A 57 -3.49 -17.48 6.26
CA THR A 57 -3.70 -18.47 5.20
C THR A 57 -5.09 -18.39 4.53
N PRO A 58 -6.25 -18.26 5.24
CA PRO A 58 -7.54 -18.12 4.58
C PRO A 58 -7.64 -16.88 3.68
N ASN A 59 -6.98 -15.79 4.06
CA ASN A 59 -6.94 -14.54 3.32
C ASN A 59 -6.08 -14.58 2.06
N VAL A 60 -5.27 -15.63 1.90
CA VAL A 60 -4.46 -15.90 0.70
C VAL A 60 -5.10 -16.97 -0.16
N VAL A 61 -5.51 -18.09 0.44
CA VAL A 61 -6.12 -19.24 -0.24
C VAL A 61 -7.38 -18.85 -1.03
N LYS A 62 -8.15 -17.87 -0.57
CA LYS A 62 -9.33 -17.35 -1.27
C LYS A 62 -9.04 -16.88 -2.70
N TYR A 63 -7.80 -16.47 -3.02
CA TYR A 63 -7.40 -16.07 -4.37
C TYR A 63 -7.26 -17.27 -5.32
N PHE A 64 -7.06 -18.46 -4.77
CA PHE A 64 -6.91 -19.74 -5.47
C PHE A 64 -8.15 -20.63 -5.32
N ASP A 65 -9.26 -20.09 -4.85
CA ASP A 65 -10.51 -20.82 -4.70
C ASP A 65 -11.44 -20.58 -5.89
N ASP A 66 -11.70 -21.63 -6.66
CA ASP A 66 -12.47 -21.56 -7.91
C ASP A 66 -13.94 -21.13 -7.67
N SER A 67 -14.50 -21.42 -6.50
CA SER A 67 -15.88 -21.05 -6.14
C SER A 67 -15.99 -19.72 -5.39
N GLY A 68 -14.88 -19.11 -5.02
CA GLY A 68 -14.84 -17.91 -4.17
C GLY A 68 -15.08 -16.61 -4.95
N PRO A 69 -15.79 -15.63 -4.37
CA PRO A 69 -16.05 -14.33 -5.02
C PRO A 69 -14.78 -13.48 -5.19
N GLN A 70 -13.69 -13.85 -4.51
CA GLN A 70 -12.40 -13.17 -4.58
C GLN A 70 -11.34 -13.98 -5.33
N SER A 71 -11.77 -14.99 -6.10
CA SER A 71 -10.89 -15.79 -6.93
C SER A 71 -10.13 -14.94 -7.94
N LEU A 72 -8.83 -15.21 -8.05
CA LEU A 72 -7.93 -14.61 -9.06
C LEU A 72 -7.48 -15.65 -10.09
N LEU A 73 -8.15 -16.79 -10.14
CA LEU A 73 -7.86 -17.84 -11.11
C LEU A 73 -8.18 -17.37 -12.54
N ASN A 74 -7.44 -17.91 -13.50
CA ASN A 74 -7.65 -17.61 -14.90
C ASN A 74 -8.99 -18.22 -15.37
N VAL A 75 -9.90 -17.37 -15.87
CA VAL A 75 -11.25 -17.79 -16.30
C VAL A 75 -11.25 -18.67 -17.55
N HIS A 76 -10.16 -18.66 -18.33
CA HIS A 76 -9.99 -19.45 -19.57
C HIS A 76 -9.17 -20.73 -19.33
N ALA A 77 -8.72 -20.98 -18.10
CA ALA A 77 -8.03 -22.21 -17.73
C ALA A 77 -9.05 -23.34 -17.51
N THR A 78 -8.65 -24.56 -17.79
CA THR A 78 -9.47 -25.77 -17.49
C THR A 78 -9.56 -25.98 -15.96
N PRO A 79 -10.52 -26.78 -15.48
CA PRO A 79 -10.60 -27.11 -14.05
C PRO A 79 -9.28 -27.72 -13.50
N GLU A 80 -8.61 -28.55 -14.30
CA GLU A 80 -7.33 -29.18 -13.94
C GLU A 80 -6.22 -28.14 -13.84
N GLU A 81 -6.14 -27.22 -14.81
CA GLU A 81 -5.19 -26.11 -14.79
C GLU A 81 -5.44 -25.19 -13.58
N ARG A 82 -6.70 -24.88 -13.26
CA ARG A 82 -7.06 -24.09 -12.08
C ARG A 82 -6.74 -24.78 -10.77
N ALA A 83 -6.91 -26.09 -10.69
CA ALA A 83 -6.50 -26.86 -9.53
C ALA A 83 -4.97 -26.85 -9.31
N ALA A 84 -4.19 -26.69 -10.39
CA ALA A 84 -2.72 -26.58 -10.38
C ALA A 84 -2.23 -25.11 -10.34
N ALA A 85 -3.14 -24.15 -10.12
CA ALA A 85 -2.80 -22.74 -10.11
C ALA A 85 -1.76 -22.39 -9.04
N ALA A 86 -0.75 -21.64 -9.44
CA ALA A 86 0.34 -21.24 -8.54
C ALA A 86 1.03 -19.96 -9.00
N VAL A 87 1.59 -19.24 -8.04
CA VAL A 87 2.57 -18.17 -8.22
C VAL A 87 3.89 -18.66 -7.63
N VAL A 88 4.93 -18.73 -8.44
CA VAL A 88 6.28 -19.14 -8.00
C VAL A 88 7.24 -18.01 -8.29
N VAL A 89 7.99 -17.61 -7.28
CA VAL A 89 8.99 -16.55 -7.39
C VAL A 89 10.35 -17.07 -6.94
N SER A 90 11.36 -16.84 -7.76
CA SER A 90 12.74 -17.15 -7.43
C SER A 90 13.48 -15.86 -7.08
N ILE A 91 14.10 -15.84 -5.90
CA ILE A 91 14.87 -14.71 -5.37
C ILE A 91 16.31 -15.16 -5.24
N LYS A 92 17.23 -14.43 -5.85
CA LYS A 92 18.66 -14.69 -5.79
C LYS A 92 19.35 -13.67 -4.92
N ASP A 93 20.16 -14.15 -4.01
CA ASP A 93 21.09 -13.35 -3.21
C ASP A 93 22.43 -13.29 -3.91
N ASP A 94 23.05 -12.12 -4.01
CA ASP A 94 24.34 -11.94 -4.69
C ASP A 94 25.48 -12.75 -4.05
N SER A 95 25.30 -13.19 -2.79
CA SER A 95 26.27 -14.04 -2.08
C SER A 95 26.12 -15.54 -2.33
N TYR A 96 25.03 -15.98 -2.99
CA TYR A 96 24.75 -17.39 -3.27
C TYR A 96 24.70 -17.69 -4.77
N THR A 97 25.08 -18.92 -5.13
CA THR A 97 25.04 -19.40 -6.52
C THR A 97 23.63 -19.81 -6.95
N THR A 98 22.80 -20.21 -6.00
CA THR A 98 21.44 -20.72 -6.26
C THR A 98 20.38 -19.75 -5.75
N ALA A 99 19.29 -19.62 -6.51
CA ALA A 99 18.13 -18.85 -6.09
C ALA A 99 17.25 -19.62 -5.11
N SER A 100 16.71 -18.93 -4.12
CA SER A 100 15.64 -19.45 -3.27
C SER A 100 14.31 -19.40 -4.02
N VAL A 101 13.56 -20.50 -4.02
CA VAL A 101 12.28 -20.61 -4.74
C VAL A 101 11.15 -20.68 -3.73
N TYR A 102 10.14 -19.82 -3.90
CA TYR A 102 8.96 -19.76 -3.06
C TYR A 102 7.72 -20.01 -3.91
N SER A 103 6.86 -20.92 -3.47
CA SER A 103 5.62 -21.25 -4.14
C SER A 103 4.40 -20.86 -3.31
N LEU A 104 3.40 -20.34 -4.00
CA LEU A 104 2.12 -19.92 -3.44
C LEU A 104 0.99 -20.51 -4.28
N SER A 105 0.14 -21.33 -3.66
CA SER A 105 -1.01 -21.98 -4.29
C SER A 105 -2.11 -22.25 -3.25
N LYS A 106 -3.18 -22.91 -3.63
CA LYS A 106 -4.23 -23.35 -2.69
C LYS A 106 -3.67 -24.29 -1.60
N GLY A 107 -2.73 -25.17 -1.96
CA GLY A 107 -2.15 -26.19 -1.07
C GLY A 107 -0.75 -25.88 -0.54
N GLN A 108 -0.08 -24.87 -1.07
CA GLN A 108 1.30 -24.53 -0.72
C GLN A 108 1.43 -23.05 -0.40
N HIS A 109 2.07 -22.72 0.73
CA HIS A 109 2.21 -21.36 1.21
C HIS A 109 3.62 -21.16 1.83
N ASP A 110 4.65 -21.21 0.98
CA ASP A 110 6.06 -21.11 1.41
C ASP A 110 6.43 -19.73 1.94
N THR A 111 5.64 -18.73 1.58
CA THR A 111 5.86 -17.33 2.01
C THR A 111 5.35 -17.05 3.42
N LYS A 112 4.49 -17.91 3.98
CA LYS A 112 3.85 -17.66 5.28
C LYS A 112 4.92 -17.58 6.38
N ALA A 113 4.88 -16.45 7.11
CA ALA A 113 5.82 -16.13 8.19
C ALA A 113 7.31 -16.24 7.77
N ASN A 114 7.59 -16.25 6.47
CA ASN A 114 8.95 -16.20 5.98
C ASN A 114 9.52 -14.79 6.22
N PRO A 115 10.61 -14.66 7.02
CA PRO A 115 11.11 -13.35 7.43
C PRO A 115 11.66 -12.54 6.26
N ASP A 116 12.23 -13.18 5.24
CA ASP A 116 12.83 -12.48 4.11
C ASP A 116 11.74 -11.94 3.18
N VAL A 117 10.70 -12.74 2.89
CA VAL A 117 9.55 -12.28 2.10
C VAL A 117 8.74 -11.21 2.86
N LEU A 118 8.62 -11.34 4.19
CA LEU A 118 7.96 -10.32 5.01
C LEU A 118 8.72 -8.99 5.00
N LYS A 119 10.05 -9.01 5.16
CA LYS A 119 10.89 -7.81 5.02
C LYS A 119 10.79 -7.21 3.62
N ALA A 120 10.83 -8.05 2.58
CA ALA A 120 10.66 -7.61 1.20
C ALA A 120 9.29 -6.97 0.98
N ASN A 121 8.21 -7.52 1.56
CA ASN A 121 6.87 -6.92 1.49
C ASN A 121 6.85 -5.52 2.11
N LEU A 122 7.46 -5.33 3.29
CA LEU A 122 7.51 -4.05 3.98
C LEU A 122 8.44 -3.02 3.30
N ALA A 123 9.43 -3.48 2.54
CA ALA A 123 10.38 -2.64 1.81
C ALA A 123 9.98 -2.42 0.34
N SER A 124 8.88 -3.00 -0.11
CA SER A 124 8.39 -2.88 -1.48
C SER A 124 7.18 -1.99 -1.55
N ASP A 125 6.97 -1.35 -2.69
CA ASP A 125 5.83 -0.48 -2.90
C ASP A 125 5.12 -0.78 -4.23
N PHE A 126 3.80 -0.62 -4.20
CA PHE A 126 2.89 -0.89 -5.29
C PHE A 126 2.06 0.36 -5.59
N ILE A 127 2.40 1.06 -6.65
CA ILE A 127 1.77 2.34 -7.00
C ILE A 127 0.91 2.18 -8.24
N THR A 128 -0.34 2.63 -8.14
CA THR A 128 -1.27 2.70 -9.26
C THR A 128 -1.69 4.15 -9.53
N TYR A 129 -2.34 4.38 -10.68
CA TYR A 129 -2.93 5.69 -11.00
C TYR A 129 -3.98 6.17 -9.99
N ARG A 130 -4.52 5.27 -9.14
CA ARG A 130 -5.57 5.60 -8.17
C ARG A 130 -5.13 6.64 -7.15
N VAL A 131 -3.86 6.64 -6.79
CA VAL A 131 -3.30 7.65 -5.90
C VAL A 131 -3.52 9.05 -6.47
N LEU A 132 -3.21 9.25 -7.74
CA LEU A 132 -3.42 10.53 -8.41
C LEU A 132 -4.91 10.87 -8.52
N SER A 133 -5.74 9.89 -8.91
CA SER A 133 -7.19 10.10 -9.03
C SER A 133 -7.82 10.60 -7.74
N SER A 134 -7.30 10.20 -6.57
CA SER A 134 -7.81 10.63 -5.28
C SER A 134 -7.57 12.12 -4.98
N PHE A 135 -6.61 12.77 -5.65
CA PHE A 135 -6.44 14.22 -5.55
C PHE A 135 -7.38 14.97 -6.51
N TYR A 136 -7.75 14.36 -7.64
CA TYR A 136 -8.58 15.00 -8.67
C TYR A 136 -10.09 14.80 -8.50
N GLN A 137 -10.52 13.79 -7.74
CA GLN A 137 -11.95 13.47 -7.58
C GLN A 137 -12.71 14.50 -6.73
N TYR A 138 -12.01 15.39 -6.01
CA TYR A 138 -12.63 16.39 -5.15
C TYR A 138 -13.08 17.60 -5.96
N ARG A 139 -14.35 18.01 -5.75
CA ARG A 139 -14.86 19.27 -6.31
C ARG A 139 -14.11 20.46 -5.70
N HIS A 140 -14.09 21.58 -6.42
CA HIS A 140 -13.44 22.82 -5.94
C HIS A 140 -13.92 23.29 -4.56
N SER A 141 -15.15 22.95 -4.15
CA SER A 141 -15.72 23.32 -2.84
C SER A 141 -15.35 22.34 -1.71
N GLN A 142 -14.89 21.15 -2.02
CA GLN A 142 -14.57 20.11 -1.05
C GLN A 142 -13.15 20.26 -0.52
N VAL A 143 -12.88 19.69 0.66
CA VAL A 143 -11.52 19.52 1.20
C VAL A 143 -11.01 18.15 0.81
N ILE A 144 -9.77 18.06 0.37
CA ILE A 144 -9.13 16.79 0.05
C ILE A 144 -8.99 15.98 1.35
N ASP A 145 -9.50 14.76 1.34
CA ASP A 145 -9.32 13.78 2.40
C ASP A 145 -8.55 12.58 1.84
N LEU A 146 -7.32 12.42 2.28
CA LEU A 146 -6.43 11.36 1.83
C LEU A 146 -6.62 10.05 2.61
N TRP A 147 -7.49 10.02 3.63
CA TRP A 147 -7.68 8.82 4.45
C TRP A 147 -8.02 7.56 3.63
N PRO A 148 -8.95 7.59 2.64
CA PRO A 148 -9.28 6.40 1.86
C PRO A 148 -8.08 5.79 1.12
N VAL A 149 -7.21 6.64 0.57
CA VAL A 149 -5.98 6.20 -0.08
C VAL A 149 -4.99 5.67 0.94
N PHE A 150 -4.84 6.41 2.03
CA PHE A 150 -3.92 6.07 3.09
C PHE A 150 -4.27 4.69 3.69
N GLU A 151 -5.55 4.45 3.99
CA GLU A 151 -6.02 3.19 4.55
C GLU A 151 -5.73 1.98 3.65
N HIS A 152 -5.87 2.14 2.34
CA HIS A 152 -5.76 1.01 1.40
C HIS A 152 -4.39 0.83 0.77
N GLU A 153 -3.65 1.90 0.54
CA GLU A 153 -2.42 1.87 -0.24
C GLU A 153 -1.16 2.17 0.57
N ILE A 154 -1.26 2.84 1.70
CA ILE A 154 -0.09 3.23 2.52
C ILE A 154 -0.06 2.47 3.84
N LEU A 155 -1.16 2.47 4.57
CA LEU A 155 -1.26 1.88 5.90
C LEU A 155 -0.79 0.41 5.98
N PRO A 156 -1.10 -0.47 4.99
CA PRO A 156 -0.63 -1.85 5.01
C PRO A 156 0.89 -2.03 4.99
N PHE A 157 1.62 -1.00 4.57
CA PHE A 157 3.08 -0.99 4.47
C PHE A 157 3.74 -0.07 5.51
N ALA A 158 2.94 0.75 6.22
CA ALA A 158 3.43 1.69 7.22
C ALA A 158 3.74 0.98 8.53
N GLN A 159 4.97 1.14 9.02
CA GLN A 159 5.30 0.75 10.39
C GLN A 159 5.43 1.98 11.27
N GLY A 160 4.74 1.95 12.42
CA GLY A 160 4.99 2.90 13.47
C GLY A 160 6.32 2.63 14.20
N THR A 161 6.77 3.58 14.99
CA THR A 161 7.93 3.42 15.87
C THR A 161 7.72 2.41 17.01
N SER A 162 6.50 1.90 17.14
CA SER A 162 6.05 0.95 18.16
C SER A 162 6.18 -0.49 17.70
N THR A 163 6.29 -1.41 18.67
CA THR A 163 6.32 -2.87 18.47
C THR A 163 5.05 -3.44 17.81
N MET A 164 3.96 -2.68 17.72
CA MET A 164 2.73 -3.07 17.03
C MET A 164 2.61 -2.30 15.72
N ASP A 165 2.40 -3.04 14.64
CA ASP A 165 2.10 -2.52 13.33
C ASP A 165 0.78 -1.70 13.35
N ILE A 166 0.83 -0.49 12.80
CA ILE A 166 -0.32 0.42 12.75
C ILE A 166 -1.50 -0.17 11.98
N ALA A 167 -1.25 -0.98 10.95
CA ALA A 167 -2.28 -1.69 10.20
C ALA A 167 -3.00 -2.73 11.05
N THR A 168 -2.26 -3.47 11.86
CA THR A 168 -2.81 -4.45 12.82
C THR A 168 -3.65 -3.75 13.90
N LEU A 169 -3.16 -2.61 14.41
CA LEU A 169 -3.91 -1.81 15.39
C LEU A 169 -5.22 -1.28 14.78
N TRP A 170 -5.17 -0.77 13.55
CA TRP A 170 -6.34 -0.30 12.82
C TRP A 170 -7.35 -1.42 12.56
N HIS A 171 -6.88 -2.58 12.09
CA HIS A 171 -7.74 -3.74 11.87
C HIS A 171 -8.45 -4.16 13.16
N ARG A 172 -7.73 -4.21 14.30
CA ARG A 172 -8.30 -4.52 15.60
C ARG A 172 -9.38 -3.51 16.00
N LEU A 173 -9.13 -2.21 15.83
CA LEU A 173 -10.10 -1.16 16.14
C LEU A 173 -11.38 -1.29 15.32
N LYS A 174 -11.29 -1.62 14.03
CA LYS A 174 -12.46 -1.80 13.15
C LYS A 174 -13.25 -3.07 13.44
N THR A 175 -12.59 -4.12 13.90
CA THR A 175 -13.23 -5.43 14.12
C THR A 175 -13.69 -5.66 15.55
N SER A 176 -13.25 -4.83 16.49
CA SER A 176 -13.60 -4.94 17.91
C SER A 176 -14.67 -3.91 18.26
N ASP A 177 -15.81 -4.37 18.77
CA ASP A 177 -16.77 -3.51 19.45
C ASP A 177 -16.64 -3.68 20.96
N PRO A 178 -16.25 -2.63 21.70
CA PRO A 178 -16.09 -2.73 23.16
C PRO A 178 -17.42 -2.96 23.91
N PHE A 179 -18.55 -2.79 23.21
CA PHE A 179 -19.90 -2.95 23.77
C PHE A 179 -20.64 -4.21 23.29
N ILE A 180 -20.07 -5.03 22.42
CA ILE A 180 -20.66 -6.32 22.10
C ILE A 180 -20.79 -7.14 23.39
N GLN A 181 -22.02 -7.26 23.85
CA GLN A 181 -22.34 -8.16 24.93
C GLN A 181 -22.26 -9.58 24.39
N SER A 182 -21.45 -10.41 25.01
CA SER A 182 -21.69 -11.84 24.93
C SER A 182 -23.03 -12.07 25.60
N LYS A 183 -24.06 -12.48 24.84
CA LYS A 183 -25.41 -12.74 25.34
C LYS A 183 -25.44 -13.86 26.42
N ALA A 184 -24.32 -14.47 26.72
CA ALA A 184 -24.20 -15.65 27.55
C ALA A 184 -23.74 -15.40 28.99
N SER A 185 -23.30 -14.20 29.36
CA SER A 185 -22.74 -14.01 30.70
C SER A 185 -23.15 -12.69 31.31
N GLY A 186 -23.60 -12.72 32.55
CA GLY A 186 -23.69 -11.56 33.42
C GLY A 186 -22.33 -10.94 33.69
N GLU A 187 -21.69 -10.40 32.64
CA GLU A 187 -20.40 -9.78 32.70
C GLU A 187 -20.43 -8.61 33.68
N ALA A 188 -19.55 -8.63 34.68
CA ALA A 188 -19.49 -7.59 35.70
C ALA A 188 -19.25 -6.21 35.10
N ALA A 189 -19.92 -5.18 35.63
CA ALA A 189 -19.83 -3.79 35.10
C ALA A 189 -18.39 -3.26 35.03
N TRP A 190 -17.50 -3.66 35.98
CA TRP A 190 -16.11 -3.28 36.00
C TRP A 190 -15.30 -3.86 34.82
N TYR A 191 -15.64 -5.07 34.34
CA TYR A 191 -14.99 -5.71 33.21
C TYR A 191 -15.34 -5.00 31.91
N ARG A 192 -16.59 -4.58 31.74
CA ARG A 192 -17.04 -3.76 30.62
C ARG A 192 -16.32 -2.41 30.59
N LYS A 193 -16.17 -1.78 31.75
CA LYS A 193 -15.44 -0.50 31.89
C LYS A 193 -13.96 -0.67 31.49
N ALA A 194 -13.29 -1.70 32.00
CA ALA A 194 -11.88 -1.96 31.69
C ALA A 194 -11.65 -2.28 30.20
N ARG A 195 -12.57 -2.99 29.56
CA ARG A 195 -12.53 -3.27 28.11
C ARG A 195 -12.68 -1.99 27.29
N TYR A 196 -13.62 -1.13 27.67
CA TYR A 196 -13.81 0.16 27.02
C TYR A 196 -12.60 1.08 27.19
N GLU A 197 -12.04 1.18 28.38
CA GLU A 197 -10.83 1.96 28.65
C GLU A 197 -9.63 1.49 27.82
N ARG A 198 -9.47 0.17 27.65
CA ARG A 198 -8.42 -0.38 26.76
C ARG A 198 -8.68 0.00 25.30
N TYR A 199 -9.91 -0.03 24.84
CA TYR A 199 -10.26 0.34 23.48
C TYR A 199 -10.03 1.84 23.23
N GLU A 200 -10.35 2.71 24.18
CA GLU A 200 -10.00 4.14 24.10
C GLU A 200 -8.49 4.39 24.10
N ALA A 201 -7.75 3.63 24.90
CA ALA A 201 -6.29 3.70 24.90
C ALA A 201 -5.69 3.26 23.54
N ASP A 202 -6.26 2.23 22.92
CA ASP A 202 -5.88 1.79 21.58
C ASP A 202 -6.18 2.85 20.52
N ILE A 203 -7.32 3.55 20.60
CA ILE A 203 -7.66 4.68 19.72
C ILE A 203 -6.65 5.83 19.89
N ALA A 204 -6.36 6.21 21.13
CA ALA A 204 -5.39 7.26 21.43
C ALA A 204 -4.01 6.92 20.85
N ARG A 205 -3.56 5.67 21.04
CA ARG A 205 -2.31 5.16 20.50
C ARG A 205 -2.31 5.17 18.97
N PHE A 206 -3.42 4.74 18.34
CA PHE A 206 -3.55 4.78 16.88
C PHE A 206 -3.41 6.20 16.34
N ASN A 207 -4.10 7.17 16.94
CA ASN A 207 -4.03 8.58 16.53
C ASN A 207 -2.60 9.15 16.69
N GLN A 208 -1.92 8.82 17.79
CA GLN A 208 -0.54 9.24 18.00
C GLN A 208 0.39 8.67 16.92
N VAL A 209 0.38 7.34 16.73
CA VAL A 209 1.25 6.68 15.75
C VAL A 209 0.94 7.16 14.33
N LEU A 210 -0.34 7.35 13.99
CA LEU A 210 -0.75 7.91 12.71
C LEU A 210 -0.18 9.32 12.52
N GLY A 211 -0.25 10.18 13.53
CA GLY A 211 0.36 11.51 13.50
C GLY A 211 1.88 11.47 13.25
N GLU A 212 2.60 10.57 13.93
CA GLU A 212 4.04 10.39 13.72
C GLU A 212 4.37 9.91 12.30
N VAL A 213 3.58 8.99 11.76
CA VAL A 213 3.71 8.49 10.39
C VAL A 213 3.49 9.63 9.39
N LEU A 214 2.44 10.43 9.56
CA LEU A 214 2.13 11.56 8.67
C LEU A 214 3.21 12.64 8.71
N ALA A 215 3.80 12.91 9.88
CA ALA A 215 4.91 13.84 10.01
C ALA A 215 6.16 13.39 9.23
N LYS A 216 6.48 12.08 9.30
CA LYS A 216 7.57 11.51 8.49
C LYS A 216 7.28 11.62 6.99
N ILE A 217 6.05 11.29 6.58
CA ILE A 217 5.64 11.40 5.18
C ILE A 217 5.76 12.84 4.70
N THR A 218 5.30 13.81 5.49
CA THR A 218 5.46 15.25 5.17
C THR A 218 6.92 15.62 4.93
N THR A 219 7.80 15.19 5.83
CA THR A 219 9.24 15.47 5.71
C THR A 219 9.84 14.89 4.44
N GLU A 220 9.58 13.62 4.15
CA GLU A 220 10.12 12.97 2.95
C GLU A 220 9.45 13.49 1.66
N ALA A 221 8.15 13.78 1.69
CA ALA A 221 7.44 14.39 0.57
C ALA A 221 7.98 15.78 0.23
N GLN A 222 8.28 16.60 1.25
CA GLN A 222 8.87 17.92 1.05
C GLN A 222 10.27 17.84 0.46
N LYS A 223 11.11 16.91 0.93
CA LYS A 223 12.44 16.66 0.36
C LYS A 223 12.33 16.20 -1.10
N PHE A 224 11.44 15.24 -1.36
CA PHE A 224 11.23 14.71 -2.70
C PHE A 224 10.76 15.80 -3.66
N TYR A 225 9.79 16.61 -3.25
CA TYR A 225 9.34 17.76 -4.03
C TYR A 225 10.49 18.72 -4.34
N GLY A 226 11.25 19.10 -3.33
CA GLY A 226 12.39 20.03 -3.47
C GLY A 226 13.49 19.52 -4.41
N GLN A 227 13.72 18.20 -4.40
CA GLN A 227 14.75 17.58 -5.25
C GLN A 227 14.35 17.42 -6.71
N HIS A 228 13.06 17.17 -6.98
CA HIS A 228 12.63 16.71 -8.30
C HIS A 228 11.64 17.62 -9.02
N PHE A 229 10.89 18.44 -8.30
CA PHE A 229 9.79 19.22 -8.88
C PHE A 229 9.87 20.70 -8.60
N ALA A 230 10.57 21.14 -7.55
CA ALA A 230 10.65 22.56 -7.21
C ALA A 230 11.26 23.39 -8.34
N GLU A 231 10.63 24.53 -8.60
CA GLU A 231 11.11 25.53 -9.54
C GLU A 231 11.44 26.83 -8.78
N PRO A 232 12.42 27.64 -9.25
CA PRO A 232 12.87 28.82 -8.50
C PRO A 232 11.74 29.79 -8.13
N ASP A 233 10.77 29.94 -9.03
CA ASP A 233 9.65 30.88 -8.87
C ASP A 233 8.41 30.28 -8.18
N HIS A 234 8.39 28.95 -7.98
CA HIS A 234 7.27 28.23 -7.39
C HIS A 234 7.75 27.23 -6.35
N GLN A 235 7.88 27.69 -5.12
CA GLN A 235 8.24 26.82 -3.99
C GLN A 235 7.01 26.51 -3.17
N PHE A 236 6.55 25.25 -3.25
CA PHE A 236 5.45 24.75 -2.44
C PHE A 236 5.98 24.12 -1.15
N GLU A 237 5.34 24.46 -0.04
CA GLU A 237 5.47 23.73 1.22
C GLU A 237 4.28 22.79 1.36
N LEU A 238 4.55 21.53 1.65
CA LEU A 238 3.57 20.46 1.78
C LEU A 238 3.36 20.12 3.24
N VAL A 239 2.11 19.95 3.65
CA VAL A 239 1.77 19.40 4.97
C VAL A 239 0.68 18.35 4.80
N VAL A 240 0.96 17.14 5.25
CA VAL A 240 -0.02 16.05 5.36
C VAL A 240 -0.27 15.80 6.83
N GLY A 241 -1.50 15.99 7.28
CA GLY A 241 -1.80 15.91 8.70
C GLY A 241 -3.23 15.49 9.01
N LEU A 242 -3.49 15.15 10.26
CA LEU A 242 -4.83 14.83 10.73
C LEU A 242 -5.67 16.09 10.84
N THR A 243 -6.80 16.14 10.12
CA THR A 243 -7.84 17.16 10.28
C THR A 243 -9.00 16.67 11.16
N ALA A 244 -9.14 15.37 11.34
CA ALA A 244 -9.97 14.74 12.35
C ALA A 244 -9.31 13.45 12.83
N THR A 245 -9.35 13.21 14.14
CA THR A 245 -8.84 12.01 14.76
C THR A 245 -9.86 10.87 14.73
N CYS A 246 -9.38 9.64 14.76
CA CYS A 246 -10.22 8.48 15.02
C CYS A 246 -10.85 8.61 16.42
N SER A 247 -12.13 8.30 16.54
CA SER A 247 -12.88 8.29 17.81
C SER A 247 -13.94 7.20 17.80
N TYR A 248 -14.50 6.89 18.95
CA TYR A 248 -15.61 5.94 19.07
C TYR A 248 -16.88 6.64 19.53
N ASP A 249 -17.94 6.51 18.72
CA ASP A 249 -19.26 7.00 19.06
C ASP A 249 -20.01 5.94 19.90
N ARG A 250 -20.25 6.27 21.17
CA ARG A 250 -20.93 5.37 22.12
C ARG A 250 -22.41 5.18 21.82
N HIS A 251 -23.05 6.16 21.18
CA HIS A 251 -24.49 6.10 20.88
C HIS A 251 -24.74 5.27 19.63
N GLU A 252 -23.90 5.46 18.62
CA GLU A 252 -24.01 4.76 17.35
C GLU A 252 -23.27 3.41 17.34
N HIS A 253 -22.55 3.09 18.42
CA HIS A 253 -21.70 1.89 18.53
C HIS A 253 -20.76 1.70 17.32
N ARG A 254 -20.16 2.78 16.86
CA ARG A 254 -19.27 2.77 15.69
C ARG A 254 -18.02 3.63 15.89
N ILE A 255 -16.97 3.21 15.19
CA ILE A 255 -15.75 3.99 15.08
C ILE A 255 -15.93 5.10 14.03
N SER A 256 -15.54 6.32 14.38
CA SER A 256 -15.44 7.43 13.43
C SER A 256 -14.08 7.41 12.77
N MET A 257 -14.07 7.41 11.43
CA MET A 257 -12.84 7.38 10.65
C MET A 257 -12.02 8.66 10.84
N PRO A 258 -10.70 8.57 10.90
CA PRO A 258 -9.86 9.76 10.85
C PRO A 258 -9.99 10.45 9.50
N ARG A 259 -9.57 11.72 9.42
CA ARG A 259 -9.41 12.44 8.16
C ARG A 259 -8.00 12.95 8.03
N ILE A 260 -7.43 12.78 6.86
CA ILE A 260 -6.09 13.25 6.52
C ILE A 260 -6.21 14.41 5.54
N GLY A 261 -5.87 15.61 6.00
CA GLY A 261 -5.83 16.79 5.16
C GLY A 261 -4.51 16.91 4.42
N PHE A 262 -4.60 17.62 3.30
CA PHE A 262 -3.46 18.00 2.48
C PHE A 262 -3.45 19.53 2.36
N GLU A 263 -2.47 20.16 2.97
CA GLU A 263 -2.28 21.59 2.96
C GLU A 263 -1.05 21.96 2.12
N VAL A 264 -1.16 23.06 1.40
CA VAL A 264 -0.09 23.58 0.56
C VAL A 264 0.09 25.06 0.87
N LYS A 265 1.33 25.51 0.97
CA LYS A 265 1.66 26.93 0.99
C LYS A 265 2.51 27.25 -0.25
N LEU A 266 2.26 28.40 -0.85
CA LEU A 266 3.09 28.95 -1.90
C LEU A 266 3.76 30.22 -1.37
N ASN A 267 5.09 30.22 -1.32
CA ASN A 267 5.90 31.33 -0.80
C ASN A 267 5.47 31.79 0.63
N GLY A 268 5.03 30.83 1.46
CA GLY A 268 4.55 31.08 2.82
C GLY A 268 3.04 31.31 2.96
N ASP A 269 2.33 31.61 1.86
CA ASP A 269 0.89 31.84 1.87
C ASP A 269 0.10 30.53 1.75
N ALA A 270 -0.82 30.28 2.68
CA ALA A 270 -1.60 29.05 2.70
C ALA A 270 -2.64 28.98 1.58
N ILE A 271 -2.60 27.91 0.80
CA ILE A 271 -3.59 27.58 -0.22
C ILE A 271 -4.60 26.61 0.39
N ARG A 272 -5.75 27.10 0.80
CA ARG A 272 -6.77 26.29 1.51
C ARG A 272 -7.39 25.18 0.66
N LYS A 273 -7.43 25.33 -0.65
CA LYS A 273 -8.01 24.38 -1.60
C LYS A 273 -7.08 24.22 -2.79
N PRO A 274 -6.02 23.42 -2.66
CA PRO A 274 -5.01 23.27 -3.72
C PRO A 274 -5.60 22.91 -5.08
N GLN A 275 -6.61 22.03 -5.12
CA GLN A 275 -7.28 21.60 -6.35
C GLN A 275 -8.09 22.69 -7.08
N SER A 276 -8.36 23.82 -6.43
CA SER A 276 -9.05 24.96 -7.06
C SER A 276 -8.10 26.07 -7.52
N PHE A 277 -6.89 26.07 -7.01
CA PHE A 277 -5.90 27.11 -7.28
C PHE A 277 -4.77 26.62 -8.18
N LEU A 278 -4.29 25.41 -7.97
CA LEU A 278 -3.17 24.85 -8.71
C LEU A 278 -3.64 24.28 -10.06
N ASN A 279 -2.78 24.40 -11.05
CA ASN A 279 -2.98 23.66 -12.29
C ASN A 279 -2.78 22.15 -12.06
N GLU A 280 -3.24 21.36 -13.03
CA GLU A 280 -3.20 19.89 -12.94
C GLU A 280 -1.76 19.35 -12.83
N ALA A 281 -0.81 19.97 -13.52
CA ALA A 281 0.59 19.57 -13.47
C ALA A 281 1.19 19.74 -12.07
N ASN A 282 0.98 20.88 -11.43
CA ASN A 282 1.47 21.14 -10.08
C ASN A 282 0.79 20.24 -9.05
N LEU A 283 -0.54 20.06 -9.16
CA LEU A 283 -1.26 19.16 -8.27
C LEU A 283 -0.75 17.71 -8.39
N THR A 284 -0.43 17.28 -9.61
CA THR A 284 0.19 15.96 -9.87
C THR A 284 1.55 15.84 -9.21
N GLN A 285 2.42 16.85 -9.35
CA GLN A 285 3.75 16.84 -8.74
C GLN A 285 3.67 16.73 -7.21
N LEU A 286 2.73 17.45 -6.59
CA LEU A 286 2.51 17.41 -5.16
C LEU A 286 1.94 16.06 -4.72
N ALA A 287 0.97 15.49 -5.46
CA ALA A 287 0.41 14.17 -5.19
C ALA A 287 1.47 13.06 -5.28
N LEU A 288 2.32 13.11 -6.31
CA LEU A 288 3.46 12.21 -6.46
C LEU A 288 4.46 12.38 -5.33
N SER A 289 4.75 13.62 -4.91
CA SER A 289 5.66 13.88 -3.80
C SER A 289 5.15 13.28 -2.49
N VAL A 290 3.85 13.41 -2.21
CA VAL A 290 3.24 12.75 -1.04
C VAL A 290 3.33 11.23 -1.15
N ARG A 291 3.07 10.66 -2.34
CA ARG A 291 3.09 9.21 -2.53
C ARG A 291 4.50 8.62 -2.44
N PHE A 292 5.47 9.21 -3.11
CA PHE A 292 6.87 8.78 -3.00
C PHE A 292 7.45 9.10 -1.63
N GLY A 293 7.05 10.23 -1.02
CA GLY A 293 7.39 10.54 0.36
C GLY A 293 6.90 9.47 1.33
N ALA A 294 5.69 8.94 1.12
CA ALA A 294 5.18 7.81 1.93
C ALA A 294 6.04 6.55 1.74
N THR A 295 6.45 6.24 0.52
CA THR A 295 7.38 5.14 0.24
C THR A 295 8.71 5.32 0.98
N LEU A 296 9.33 6.49 0.85
CA LEU A 296 10.62 6.80 1.46
C LEU A 296 10.56 6.80 2.99
N ALA A 297 9.46 7.30 3.58
CA ALA A 297 9.25 7.31 5.02
C ALA A 297 9.17 5.91 5.65
N HIS A 298 8.80 4.91 4.86
CA HIS A 298 8.57 3.52 5.29
C HIS A 298 9.53 2.51 4.68
N LEU A 299 10.54 2.96 3.91
CA LEU A 299 11.55 2.07 3.39
C LEU A 299 12.29 1.36 4.51
N HIS A 300 11.96 0.08 4.68
CA HIS A 300 12.68 -0.80 5.58
C HIS A 300 14.01 -1.24 4.99
N GLU A 301 14.97 -1.51 5.86
CA GLU A 301 16.16 -2.22 5.45
C GLU A 301 15.79 -3.67 5.10
N SER A 302 15.83 -3.97 3.82
CA SER A 302 15.60 -5.31 3.29
C SER A 302 16.59 -5.58 2.17
N PRO A 303 17.09 -6.82 2.05
CA PRO A 303 17.91 -7.21 0.93
C PRO A 303 17.18 -7.10 -0.42
N LEU A 304 15.87 -7.33 -0.45
CA LEU A 304 15.01 -7.18 -1.62
C LEU A 304 14.07 -5.99 -1.44
N LYS A 305 14.10 -5.06 -2.40
CA LYS A 305 13.17 -3.92 -2.49
C LYS A 305 12.60 -3.88 -3.90
N LEU A 306 11.28 -3.78 -4.01
CA LEU A 306 10.60 -3.71 -5.29
C LEU A 306 9.74 -2.45 -5.36
N LEU A 307 9.87 -1.69 -6.44
CA LEU A 307 8.92 -0.65 -6.82
C LEU A 307 8.13 -1.16 -8.03
N VAL A 308 6.83 -1.38 -7.86
CA VAL A 308 5.94 -1.89 -8.91
C VAL A 308 4.95 -0.80 -9.27
N LEU A 309 5.01 -0.34 -10.52
CA LEU A 309 4.16 0.74 -11.04
C LEU A 309 3.17 0.17 -12.07
N ASP A 310 1.88 0.36 -11.85
CA ASP A 310 0.84 -0.06 -12.80
C ASP A 310 0.05 1.17 -13.27
N ASP A 311 0.16 1.45 -14.57
CA ASP A 311 -0.53 2.54 -15.29
C ASP A 311 -0.29 3.97 -14.74
N LEU A 312 0.67 4.15 -13.83
CA LEU A 312 0.97 5.46 -13.24
C LEU A 312 1.32 6.50 -14.33
N LEU A 313 2.18 6.14 -15.27
CA LEU A 313 2.67 7.06 -16.31
C LEU A 313 1.57 7.48 -17.31
N ILE A 314 0.52 6.70 -17.46
CA ILE A 314 -0.57 6.99 -18.41
C ILE A 314 -1.38 8.21 -17.98
N SER A 315 -1.55 8.39 -16.67
CA SER A 315 -2.31 9.50 -16.10
C SER A 315 -1.53 10.82 -15.98
N LEU A 316 -0.25 10.83 -16.38
CA LEU A 316 0.62 12.01 -16.32
C LEU A 316 0.66 12.76 -17.66
N ASP A 317 0.73 14.08 -17.59
CA ASP A 317 1.11 14.90 -18.71
C ASP A 317 2.55 14.59 -19.14
N MET A 318 2.92 15.05 -20.36
CA MET A 318 4.20 14.70 -20.98
C MET A 318 5.41 15.11 -20.12
N ASN A 319 5.38 16.31 -19.52
CA ASN A 319 6.52 16.83 -18.74
C ASN A 319 6.68 16.04 -17.43
N ASN A 320 5.59 15.81 -16.71
CA ASN A 320 5.62 15.03 -15.48
C ASN A 320 5.97 13.58 -15.74
N ARG A 321 5.54 13.00 -16.88
CA ARG A 321 5.91 11.64 -17.27
C ARG A 321 7.43 11.49 -17.43
N MET A 322 8.07 12.41 -18.14
CA MET A 322 9.53 12.37 -18.32
C MET A 322 10.26 12.54 -16.99
N LYS A 323 9.86 13.51 -16.18
CA LYS A 323 10.43 13.71 -14.83
C LYS A 323 10.34 12.44 -13.98
N VAL A 324 9.18 11.76 -13.97
CA VAL A 324 8.99 10.52 -13.20
C VAL A 324 9.84 9.36 -13.74
N VAL A 325 9.98 9.24 -15.06
CA VAL A 325 10.88 8.23 -15.65
C VAL A 325 12.32 8.48 -15.22
N ASP A 326 12.80 9.73 -15.29
CA ASP A 326 14.17 10.08 -14.88
C ASP A 326 14.39 9.77 -13.37
N ILE A 327 13.40 10.07 -12.52
CA ILE A 327 13.44 9.75 -11.08
C ILE A 327 13.54 8.23 -10.84
N ILE A 328 12.81 7.43 -11.61
CA ILE A 328 12.81 5.96 -11.44
C ILE A 328 14.14 5.35 -11.90
N LEU A 329 14.81 5.97 -12.89
CA LEU A 329 16.05 5.47 -13.46
C LEU A 329 17.30 5.99 -12.73
N SER A 330 17.19 7.04 -11.90
CA SER A 330 18.27 7.59 -11.07
C SER A 330 18.51 6.79 -9.80
#